data_6054cbb93f49e05e89c9cd613a4fe9ed
#
_entry.id   6054cbb93f49e05e89c9cd613a4fe9ed
#
_cell.length_a   1.000
_cell.length_b   1.000
_cell.length_c   1.000
_cell.angle_alpha   90.00
_cell.angle_beta   90.00
_cell.angle_gamma   90.00
#
_symmetry.space_group_name_H-M   'P 1'
#
loop_
_entity.id
_entity.type
_entity.pdbx_description
1 polymer ?
#
loop_
_entity_poly.entity_id
_entity_poly.type
_entity_poly.pdbx_seq_one_letter_code
_entity_poly.pdbx_strand_id
1 'polypeptide(L)'
;MHQILCFGDSNSFGTMPVMGLGQAQSYPVGQRWPDVMAERLPNSQVIVQGQPGRTTLHDDPIEGAHRNGFRVLPAVLESYATLDLVILKLGTNDLKARFSVTPQDIAQSCECLIA
;
A
#
# COMPACT_ATOMS: atom_id res chain seq x y z
N MET A 1 21.02 5.57 -10.05
CA MET A 1 20.25 4.91 -8.96
C MET A 1 18.81 4.76 -9.42
N HIS A 2 18.26 3.56 -9.33
CA HIS A 2 16.87 3.30 -9.66
C HIS A 2 15.94 3.77 -8.53
N GLN A 3 14.76 4.29 -8.89
CA GLN A 3 13.74 4.66 -7.93
C GLN A 3 12.58 3.66 -7.98
N ILE A 4 12.26 3.08 -6.85
CA ILE A 4 11.21 2.08 -6.69
C ILE A 4 10.19 2.59 -5.68
N LEU A 5 8.94 2.72 -6.12
CA LEU A 5 7.82 3.10 -5.24
C LEU A 5 7.07 1.85 -4.81
N CYS A 6 6.92 1.68 -3.50
CA CYS A 6 6.08 0.64 -2.91
C CYS A 6 4.81 1.29 -2.40
N PHE A 7 3.71 1.10 -3.14
CA PHE A 7 2.41 1.65 -2.81
C PHE A 7 1.52 0.54 -2.25
N GLY A 8 1.17 0.63 -0.98
CA GLY A 8 0.46 -0.44 -0.31
C GLY A 8 -0.34 0.01 0.91
N ASP A 9 -0.73 -0.98 1.70
CA ASP A 9 -1.54 -0.83 2.90
C ASP A 9 -0.70 -0.97 4.18
N SER A 10 -1.31 -1.46 5.26
CA SER A 10 -0.62 -1.67 6.53
C SER A 10 0.55 -2.64 6.46
N ASN A 11 0.52 -3.60 5.54
CA ASN A 11 1.63 -4.55 5.36
C ASN A 11 2.88 -3.84 4.82
N SER A 12 2.72 -2.80 4.02
CA SER A 12 3.84 -1.99 3.53
C SER A 12 4.23 -0.90 4.52
N PHE A 13 3.24 -0.32 5.22
CA PHE A 13 3.47 0.62 6.31
C PHE A 13 4.24 -0.03 7.45
N GLY A 14 4.04 -1.33 7.67
CA GLY A 14 4.72 -2.10 8.69
C GLY A 14 3.95 -2.21 10.00
N THR A 15 2.62 -2.21 9.95
CA THR A 15 1.80 -2.41 11.14
C THR A 15 2.03 -3.82 11.70
N MET A 16 2.33 -3.90 12.99
CA MET A 16 2.52 -5.17 13.67
C MET A 16 1.17 -5.86 13.92
N PRO A 17 1.14 -7.21 13.98
CA PRO A 17 -0.08 -7.91 14.39
C PRO A 17 -0.56 -7.42 15.76
N VAL A 18 -1.88 -7.21 15.88
CA VAL A 18 -2.48 -6.81 17.16
C VAL A 18 -2.60 -8.03 18.05
N MET A 19 -1.92 -7.99 19.20
CA MET A 19 -1.92 -9.07 20.20
C MET A 19 -2.66 -8.59 21.44
N GLY A 20 -4.01 -8.50 21.37
CA GLY A 20 -4.85 -8.09 22.50
C GLY A 20 -5.37 -6.67 22.39
N LEU A 21 -5.78 -6.07 23.53
CA LEU A 21 -6.43 -4.76 23.60
C LEU A 21 -5.44 -3.58 23.64
N GLY A 22 -4.36 -3.67 22.89
CA GLY A 22 -3.38 -2.59 22.83
C GLY A 22 -3.54 -1.72 21.58
N GLN A 23 -2.83 -0.58 21.55
CA GLN A 23 -2.73 0.22 20.35
C GLN A 23 -1.88 -0.52 19.32
N ALA A 24 -2.24 -0.37 18.04
CA ALA A 24 -1.43 -0.90 16.95
C ALA A 24 -0.05 -0.27 16.96
N GLN A 25 0.98 -1.10 16.86
CA GLN A 25 2.37 -0.69 16.77
C GLN A 25 2.90 -0.94 15.38
N SER A 26 3.91 -0.20 14.98
CA SER A 26 4.57 -0.35 13.69
C SER A 26 5.96 -0.92 13.88
N TYR A 27 6.40 -1.74 12.94
CA TYR A 27 7.80 -2.15 12.88
C TYR A 27 8.69 -0.93 12.68
N PRO A 28 9.88 -0.89 13.31
CA PRO A 28 10.85 0.19 13.06
C PRO A 28 11.26 0.22 11.59
N VAL A 29 11.66 1.39 11.11
CA VAL A 29 12.28 1.53 9.79
C VAL A 29 13.49 0.59 9.72
N GLY A 30 13.60 -0.14 8.63
CA GLY A 30 14.63 -1.17 8.41
C GLY A 30 14.10 -2.59 8.53
N GLN A 31 12.91 -2.80 9.10
CA GLN A 31 12.34 -4.14 9.31
C GLN A 31 11.11 -4.44 8.43
N ARG A 32 10.57 -3.43 7.74
CA ARG A 32 9.45 -3.60 6.82
C ARG A 32 9.93 -4.26 5.52
N TRP A 33 9.04 -4.95 4.79
CA TRP A 33 9.46 -5.62 3.56
C TRP A 33 10.10 -4.67 2.53
N PRO A 34 9.63 -3.42 2.34
CA PRO A 34 10.34 -2.51 1.43
C PRO A 34 11.75 -2.18 1.90
N ASP A 35 11.95 -2.09 3.21
CA ASP A 35 13.26 -1.81 3.80
C ASP A 35 14.23 -2.97 3.55
N VAL A 36 13.75 -4.20 3.73
CA VAL A 36 14.55 -5.41 3.47
C VAL A 36 14.93 -5.50 1.99
N MET A 37 13.99 -5.17 1.11
CA MET A 37 14.25 -5.12 -0.33
C MET A 37 15.32 -4.07 -0.64
N ALA A 38 15.22 -2.88 -0.04
CA ALA A 38 16.18 -1.79 -0.24
C ALA A 38 17.60 -2.21 0.15
N GLU A 39 17.73 -2.94 1.25
CA GLU A 39 19.02 -3.45 1.73
C GLU A 39 19.68 -4.38 0.71
N ARG A 40 18.86 -5.15 -0.03
CA ARG A 40 19.33 -6.10 -1.03
C ARG A 40 19.55 -5.48 -2.40
N LEU A 41 19.13 -4.25 -2.60
CA LEU A 41 19.24 -3.51 -3.87
C LEU A 41 20.00 -2.19 -3.62
N PRO A 42 21.32 -2.25 -3.37
CA PRO A 42 22.05 -1.07 -2.92
C PRO A 42 22.13 0.08 -3.94
N ASN A 43 21.86 -0.21 -5.22
CA ASN A 43 21.82 0.81 -6.26
C ASN A 43 20.40 1.31 -6.53
N SER A 44 19.50 1.18 -5.57
CA SER A 44 18.11 1.60 -5.69
C SER A 44 17.70 2.44 -4.49
N GLN A 45 16.85 3.43 -4.76
CA GLN A 45 16.13 4.16 -3.73
C GLN A 45 14.71 3.59 -3.63
N VAL A 46 14.35 3.08 -2.46
CA VAL A 46 13.02 2.53 -2.22
C VAL A 46 12.19 3.53 -1.43
N ILE A 47 11.05 3.90 -2.01
CA ILE A 47 10.12 4.85 -1.43
C ILE A 47 8.91 4.08 -0.94
N VAL A 48 8.54 4.26 0.33
CA VAL A 48 7.43 3.54 0.95
C VAL A 48 6.24 4.48 1.09
N GLN A 49 5.17 4.17 0.38
CA GLN A 49 3.88 4.85 0.47
C GLN A 49 2.84 3.84 0.95
N GLY A 50 2.94 3.44 2.21
CA GLY A 50 2.00 2.54 2.85
C GLY A 50 1.05 3.32 3.75
N GLN A 51 -0.24 2.98 3.67
CA GLN A 51 -1.25 3.55 4.53
C GLN A 51 -2.12 2.43 5.11
N PRO A 52 -2.23 2.31 6.44
CA PRO A 52 -3.14 1.35 7.04
C PRO A 52 -4.56 1.56 6.53
N GLY A 53 -5.23 0.47 6.17
CA GLY A 53 -6.61 0.52 5.68
C GLY A 53 -6.77 0.87 4.21
N ARG A 54 -5.69 1.09 3.46
CA ARG A 54 -5.80 1.43 2.03
C ARG A 54 -6.40 0.27 1.23
N THR A 55 -7.40 0.60 0.43
CA THR A 55 -8.03 -0.31 -0.53
C THR A 55 -7.50 -0.09 -1.93
N THR A 56 -7.93 -0.89 -2.90
CA THR A 56 -7.61 -0.68 -4.31
C THR A 56 -8.36 0.53 -4.86
N LEU A 57 -9.70 0.49 -4.91
CA LEU A 57 -10.51 1.60 -5.45
C LEU A 57 -11.83 1.81 -4.72
N HIS A 58 -11.85 1.57 -3.42
CA HIS A 58 -13.05 1.75 -2.61
C HIS A 58 -12.87 2.86 -1.59
N ASP A 59 -13.81 3.80 -1.56
CA ASP A 59 -13.93 4.73 -0.45
C ASP A 59 -14.42 3.96 0.77
N ASP A 60 -13.74 4.14 1.88
CA ASP A 60 -14.18 3.49 3.12
C ASP A 60 -15.21 4.39 3.80
N PRO A 61 -16.46 3.95 3.95
CA PRO A 61 -17.50 4.78 4.56
C PRO A 61 -17.28 5.02 6.05
N ILE A 62 -16.43 4.23 6.69
CA ILE A 62 -16.14 4.33 8.12
C ILE A 62 -14.82 5.06 8.36
N GLU A 63 -13.77 4.66 7.65
CA GLU A 63 -12.41 5.21 7.86
C GLU A 63 -12.09 6.40 6.94
N GLY A 64 -12.83 6.58 5.87
CA GLY A 64 -12.73 7.75 5.01
C GLY A 64 -12.39 7.45 3.56
N ALA A 65 -12.74 8.38 2.67
CA ALA A 65 -12.50 8.27 1.23
C ALA A 65 -11.01 8.24 0.87
N HIS A 66 -10.16 8.79 1.72
CA HIS A 66 -8.71 8.80 1.50
C HIS A 66 -8.07 7.41 1.59
N ARG A 67 -8.81 6.40 2.06
CA ARG A 67 -8.37 5.00 2.01
C ARG A 67 -8.41 4.41 0.61
N ASN A 68 -9.06 5.10 -0.34
CA ASN A 68 -9.15 4.66 -1.73
C ASN A 68 -7.83 4.90 -2.45
N GLY A 69 -7.11 3.82 -2.76
CA GLY A 69 -5.81 3.91 -3.44
C GLY A 69 -5.90 4.57 -4.82
N PHE A 70 -6.97 4.32 -5.55
CA PHE A 70 -7.18 4.90 -6.88
C PHE A 70 -7.25 6.43 -6.83
N ARG A 71 -7.82 7.00 -5.77
CA ARG A 71 -7.91 8.45 -5.59
C ARG A 71 -6.57 9.11 -5.28
N VAL A 72 -5.70 8.39 -4.60
CA VAL A 72 -4.44 8.92 -4.06
C VAL A 72 -3.26 8.67 -5.01
N LEU A 73 -3.28 7.56 -5.73
CA LEU A 73 -2.15 7.12 -6.55
C LEU A 73 -1.71 8.15 -7.59
N PRO A 74 -2.59 8.82 -8.34
CA PRO A 74 -2.14 9.81 -9.32
C PRO A 74 -1.29 10.91 -8.70
N ALA A 75 -1.72 11.46 -7.56
CA ALA A 75 -0.96 12.50 -6.87
C ALA A 75 0.39 12.01 -6.37
N VAL A 76 0.45 10.78 -5.91
CA VAL A 76 1.71 10.17 -5.47
C VAL A 76 2.66 9.98 -6.66
N LEU A 77 2.18 9.46 -7.78
CA LEU A 77 2.99 9.26 -8.97
C LEU A 77 3.53 10.59 -9.52
N GLU A 78 2.70 11.61 -9.55
CA GLU A 78 3.11 12.94 -10.02
C GLU A 78 4.12 13.61 -9.10
N SER A 79 4.18 13.19 -7.85
CA SER A 79 5.14 13.73 -6.87
C SER A 79 6.56 13.20 -7.05
N TYR A 80 6.75 12.16 -7.84
CA TYR A 80 8.06 11.54 -8.09
C TYR A 80 8.33 11.51 -9.58
N ALA A 81 9.24 12.39 -10.05
CA ALA A 81 9.45 12.61 -11.48
C ALA A 81 10.18 11.48 -12.20
N THR A 82 10.91 10.63 -11.48
CA THR A 82 11.86 9.67 -12.08
C THR A 82 11.69 8.23 -11.55
N LEU A 83 10.46 7.79 -11.38
CA LEU A 83 10.21 6.41 -10.95
C LEU A 83 10.53 5.42 -12.06
N ASP A 84 11.30 4.39 -11.71
CA ASP A 84 11.63 3.29 -12.63
C ASP A 84 10.67 2.11 -12.44
N LEU A 85 10.16 1.91 -11.21
CA LEU A 85 9.29 0.78 -10.90
C LEU A 85 8.28 1.19 -9.83
N VAL A 86 7.05 0.73 -9.99
CA VAL A 86 5.99 0.86 -8.99
C VAL A 86 5.51 -0.54 -8.61
N ILE A 87 5.56 -0.83 -7.32
CA ILE A 87 5.03 -2.09 -6.78
C ILE A 87 3.74 -1.78 -6.05
N LEU A 88 2.64 -2.38 -6.51
CA LEU A 88 1.33 -2.27 -5.87
C LEU A 88 1.08 -3.51 -5.02
N LYS A 89 0.94 -3.34 -3.72
CA LYS A 89 0.61 -4.43 -2.80
C LYS A 89 -0.63 -4.05 -2.02
N LEU A 90 -1.79 -4.36 -2.60
CA LEU A 90 -3.11 -4.01 -2.10
C LEU A 90 -4.06 -5.19 -2.25
N GLY A 91 -5.21 -5.09 -1.61
CA GLY A 91 -6.29 -6.07 -1.72
C GLY A 91 -6.78 -6.61 -0.39
N THR A 92 -5.93 -6.62 0.63
CA THR A 92 -6.30 -7.15 1.95
C THR A 92 -7.50 -6.39 2.55
N ASN A 93 -7.49 -5.07 2.47
CA ASN A 93 -8.56 -4.25 3.03
C ASN A 93 -9.85 -4.29 2.21
N ASP A 94 -9.76 -4.68 0.93
CA ASP A 94 -10.92 -4.91 0.08
C ASP A 94 -11.76 -6.09 0.57
N LEU A 95 -11.18 -6.99 1.37
CA LEU A 95 -11.86 -8.14 1.95
C LEU A 95 -12.81 -7.80 3.09
N LYS A 96 -12.83 -6.56 3.55
CA LYS A 96 -13.76 -6.15 4.60
C LYS A 96 -15.19 -6.35 4.11
N ALA A 97 -16.04 -6.89 4.98
CA ALA A 97 -17.42 -7.23 4.64
C ALA A 97 -18.22 -6.07 4.04
N ARG A 98 -17.91 -4.84 4.47
CA ARG A 98 -18.61 -3.63 4.01
C ARG A 98 -18.41 -3.32 2.53
N PHE A 99 -17.40 -3.91 1.88
CA PHE A 99 -17.18 -3.72 0.45
C PHE A 99 -17.86 -4.80 -0.39
N SER A 100 -18.16 -5.96 0.18
CA SER A 100 -18.91 -7.05 -0.46
C SER A 100 -18.38 -7.44 -1.83
N VAL A 101 -17.07 -7.57 -1.97
CA VAL A 101 -16.40 -7.89 -3.24
C VAL A 101 -15.85 -9.30 -3.25
N THR A 102 -15.75 -9.87 -4.45
CA THR A 102 -15.14 -11.18 -4.67
C THR A 102 -13.64 -11.05 -4.91
N PRO A 103 -12.86 -12.14 -4.81
CA PRO A 103 -11.46 -12.10 -5.20
C PRO A 103 -11.23 -11.64 -6.65
N GLN A 104 -12.14 -11.98 -7.56
CA GLN A 104 -12.07 -11.53 -8.94
C GLN A 104 -12.27 -10.02 -9.05
N ASP A 105 -13.20 -9.46 -8.27
CA ASP A 105 -13.42 -8.01 -8.21
C ASP A 105 -12.16 -7.29 -7.74
N ILE A 106 -11.45 -7.85 -6.75
CA ILE A 106 -10.22 -7.29 -6.23
C ILE A 106 -9.12 -7.31 -7.31
N ALA A 107 -8.99 -8.40 -8.03
CA ALA A 107 -8.03 -8.51 -9.12
C ALA A 107 -8.30 -7.48 -10.22
N GLN A 108 -9.57 -7.31 -10.62
CA GLN A 108 -9.97 -6.31 -11.61
C GLN A 108 -9.73 -4.89 -11.09
N SER A 109 -9.92 -4.66 -9.81
CA SER A 109 -9.63 -3.37 -9.19
C SER A 109 -8.15 -3.03 -9.26
N CYS A 110 -7.26 -4.00 -9.05
CA CYS A 110 -5.83 -3.83 -9.23
C CYS A 110 -5.48 -3.48 -10.67
N GLU A 111 -6.14 -4.10 -11.65
CA GLU A 111 -5.96 -3.77 -13.07
C GLU A 111 -6.30 -2.31 -13.36
N CYS A 112 -7.34 -1.76 -12.71
CA CYS A 112 -7.70 -0.36 -12.85
C CYS A 112 -6.59 0.58 -12.37
N LEU A 113 -5.86 0.20 -11.33
CA LEU A 113 -4.73 0.99 -10.83
C LEU A 113 -3.55 1.01 -11.79
N ILE A 114 -3.38 -0.06 -12.57
CA ILE A 114 -2.29 -0.20 -13.53
C ILE A 114 -2.57 0.57 -14.82
N ALA A 115 -3.84 0.71 -15.16
CA ALA A 115 -4.25 1.32 -16.42
C ALA A 115 -3.98 2.85 -16.48
#